data_f345f911e835d6daceb034747ce8a3b8
#
_entry.id   f345f911e835d6daceb034747ce8a3b8
#
_cell.length_a   1.000
_cell.length_b   1.000
_cell.length_c   1.000
_cell.angle_alpha   90.00
_cell.angle_beta   90.00
_cell.angle_gamma   90.00
#
_symmetry.space_group_name_H-M   'P 1'
#
loop_
_entity.id
_entity.type
_entity.pdbx_description
1 polymer ?
#
loop_
_entity_poly.entity_id
_entity_poly.type
_entity_poly.pdbx_seq_one_letter_code
_entity_poly.pdbx_strand_id
1 'polypeptide(L)'
;NDDGIPLYIVRAFEIANEFAPNVSLVYNQHAGMEPLMWKKILETILYLKESGLRVDGIGWQAHLKDVEDLAMDKEKLDFFASLIDWTHANGMDFHVTEMDYRIREDPPLNESLQRQSAAYSNIIKILVSRKDSGVVTFNTWGMIDRPGIHTGGYRFLFNKDLKPKPAMFAIKRTL
;
A
#
# COMPACT_ATOMS: atom_id res chain seq x y z
N ASN A 1 8.88 20.36 13.73
CA ASN A 1 8.96 21.80 13.45
C ASN A 1 7.61 22.46 13.74
N ASP A 2 7.50 23.77 13.54
CA ASP A 2 6.30 24.55 13.83
C ASP A 2 5.13 24.18 12.92
N ASP A 3 5.39 23.57 11.74
CA ASP A 3 4.38 23.07 10.81
C ASP A 3 3.86 21.67 11.18
N GLY A 4 4.31 21.11 12.32
CA GLY A 4 3.91 19.79 12.77
C GLY A 4 4.56 18.61 12.00
N ILE A 5 5.55 18.91 11.16
CA ILE A 5 6.30 17.87 10.41
C ILE A 5 7.39 17.29 11.30
N PRO A 6 7.46 15.95 11.45
CA PRO A 6 8.50 15.31 12.26
C PRO A 6 9.91 15.57 11.71
N LEU A 7 10.78 16.16 12.54
CA LEU A 7 12.15 16.52 12.11
C LEU A 7 12.97 15.34 11.60
N TYR A 8 12.75 14.14 12.13
CA TYR A 8 13.48 12.94 11.68
C TYR A 8 13.17 12.58 10.22
N ILE A 9 11.94 12.86 9.74
CA ILE A 9 11.57 12.65 8.33
C ILE A 9 12.35 13.61 7.45
N VAL A 10 12.35 14.91 7.80
CA VAL A 10 13.10 15.93 7.05
C VAL A 10 14.56 15.53 6.98
N ARG A 11 15.17 15.19 8.13
CA ARG A 11 16.57 14.81 8.20
C ARG A 11 16.91 13.55 7.39
N ALA A 12 16.00 12.55 7.38
CA ALA A 12 16.18 11.35 6.57
C ALA A 12 16.20 11.68 5.07
N PHE A 13 15.30 12.55 4.61
CA PHE A 13 15.27 12.98 3.20
C PHE A 13 16.47 13.89 2.84
N GLU A 14 16.93 14.78 3.72
CA GLU A 14 18.16 15.55 3.54
C GLU A 14 19.35 14.63 3.26
N ILE A 15 19.58 13.65 4.14
CA ILE A 15 20.67 12.68 4.02
C ILE A 15 20.51 11.86 2.73
N ALA A 16 19.31 11.36 2.44
CA ALA A 16 19.07 10.56 1.25
C ALA A 16 19.28 11.37 -0.04
N ASN A 17 18.89 12.64 -0.07
CA ASN A 17 19.14 13.53 -1.23
C ASN A 17 20.64 13.77 -1.45
N GLU A 18 21.42 13.91 -0.37
CA GLU A 18 22.87 14.13 -0.45
C GLU A 18 23.62 12.86 -0.89
N PHE A 19 23.33 11.72 -0.24
CA PHE A 19 24.14 10.50 -0.39
C PHE A 19 23.58 9.47 -1.38
N ALA A 20 22.34 9.63 -1.85
CA ALA A 20 21.69 8.73 -2.80
C ALA A 20 21.08 9.48 -4.00
N PRO A 21 21.87 10.29 -4.75
CA PRO A 21 21.33 11.15 -5.81
C PRO A 21 20.72 10.38 -6.98
N ASN A 22 21.11 9.13 -7.19
CA ASN A 22 20.69 8.29 -8.32
C ASN A 22 19.70 7.19 -7.92
N VAL A 23 19.16 7.23 -6.71
CA VAL A 23 18.17 6.26 -6.20
C VAL A 23 16.83 6.95 -6.03
N SER A 24 15.74 6.31 -6.44
CA SER A 24 14.40 6.80 -6.21
C SER A 24 14.07 6.83 -4.71
N LEU A 25 13.64 7.98 -4.22
CA LEU A 25 13.32 8.21 -2.81
C LEU A 25 11.82 8.12 -2.60
N VAL A 26 11.38 7.08 -1.91
CA VAL A 26 9.96 6.79 -1.69
C VAL A 26 9.60 7.05 -0.23
N TYR A 27 8.57 7.90 -0.02
CA TYR A 27 7.98 8.08 1.30
C TYR A 27 7.03 6.91 1.61
N ASN A 28 7.53 5.91 2.34
CA ASN A 28 6.77 4.70 2.66
C ASN A 28 6.04 4.82 4.00
N GLN A 29 4.75 4.43 4.03
CA GLN A 29 3.93 4.60 5.21
C GLN A 29 2.83 3.51 5.33
N HIS A 30 2.28 3.35 6.54
CA HIS A 30 1.38 2.25 6.93
C HIS A 30 -0.09 2.66 7.14
N ALA A 31 -0.49 3.89 6.79
CA ALA A 31 -1.89 4.31 6.99
C ALA A 31 -2.86 3.36 6.28
N GLY A 32 -4.02 3.15 6.90
CA GLY A 32 -5.20 2.62 6.21
C GLY A 32 -5.76 3.63 5.21
N MET A 33 -6.97 3.37 4.68
CA MET A 33 -7.65 4.32 3.77
C MET A 33 -8.45 5.38 4.56
N GLU A 34 -7.79 6.03 5.52
CA GLU A 34 -8.37 7.08 6.35
C GLU A 34 -7.98 8.47 5.81
N PRO A 35 -8.92 9.26 5.26
CA PRO A 35 -8.60 10.54 4.60
C PRO A 35 -7.81 11.53 5.46
N LEU A 36 -8.08 11.60 6.77
CA LEU A 36 -7.36 12.50 7.67
C LEU A 36 -5.89 12.12 7.85
N MET A 37 -5.56 10.83 7.87
CA MET A 37 -4.17 10.37 7.93
C MET A 37 -3.45 10.69 6.62
N TRP A 38 -4.08 10.42 5.49
CA TRP A 38 -3.52 10.72 4.18
C TRP A 38 -3.31 12.21 3.96
N LYS A 39 -4.22 13.07 4.45
CA LYS A 39 -4.01 14.52 4.40
C LYS A 39 -2.66 14.92 5.01
N LYS A 40 -2.35 14.44 6.22
CA LYS A 40 -1.05 14.70 6.88
C LYS A 40 0.15 14.15 6.12
N ILE A 41 0.01 12.98 5.50
CA ILE A 41 1.05 12.37 4.69
C ILE A 41 1.35 13.23 3.46
N LEU A 42 0.31 13.64 2.74
CA LEU A 42 0.44 14.48 1.55
C LEU A 42 1.00 15.87 1.90
N GLU A 43 0.55 16.49 3.01
CA GLU A 43 1.12 17.75 3.53
C GLU A 43 2.62 17.58 3.86
N THR A 44 3.03 16.46 4.45
CA THR A 44 4.45 16.16 4.72
C THR A 44 5.25 16.07 3.43
N ILE A 45 4.74 15.38 2.43
CA ILE A 45 5.41 15.23 1.12
C ILE A 45 5.54 16.58 0.41
N LEU A 46 4.47 17.39 0.41
CA LEU A 46 4.51 18.74 -0.17
C LEU A 46 5.54 19.61 0.54
N TYR A 47 5.58 19.60 1.88
CA TYR A 47 6.58 20.31 2.65
C TYR A 47 8.02 19.92 2.26
N LEU A 48 8.30 18.61 2.12
CA LEU A 48 9.63 18.14 1.70
C LEU A 48 9.99 18.69 0.31
N LYS A 49 9.06 18.62 -0.64
CA LYS A 49 9.28 19.13 -2.01
C LYS A 49 9.46 20.65 -2.04
N GLU A 50 8.66 21.40 -1.29
CA GLU A 50 8.77 22.86 -1.15
C GLU A 50 10.08 23.27 -0.47
N SER A 51 10.62 22.41 0.41
CA SER A 51 11.94 22.58 1.02
C SER A 51 13.12 22.23 0.06
N GLY A 52 12.83 21.92 -1.21
CA GLY A 52 13.83 21.57 -2.20
C GLY A 52 14.35 20.13 -2.11
N LEU A 53 13.71 19.29 -1.31
CA LEU A 53 14.06 17.88 -1.17
C LEU A 53 13.31 17.03 -2.22
N ARG A 54 14.01 16.11 -2.83
CA ARG A 54 13.46 15.18 -3.80
C ARG A 54 12.64 14.10 -3.07
N VAL A 55 11.41 13.92 -3.53
CA VAL A 55 10.53 12.79 -3.20
C VAL A 55 10.01 12.25 -4.51
N ASP A 56 10.40 11.04 -4.86
CA ASP A 56 10.15 10.45 -6.18
C ASP A 56 8.91 9.54 -6.17
N GLY A 57 8.45 9.12 -5.00
CA GLY A 57 7.27 8.25 -4.92
C GLY A 57 6.63 8.20 -3.55
N ILE A 58 5.42 7.66 -3.54
CA ILE A 58 4.67 7.28 -2.34
C ILE A 58 4.64 5.75 -2.25
N GLY A 59 5.05 5.21 -1.10
CA GLY A 59 4.89 3.81 -0.73
C GLY A 59 3.73 3.64 0.25
N TRP A 60 2.78 2.79 -0.10
CA TRP A 60 1.74 2.35 0.82
C TRP A 60 1.97 0.90 1.21
N GLN A 61 2.17 0.64 2.52
CA GLN A 61 2.44 -0.72 3.01
C GLN A 61 1.26 -1.66 2.78
N ALA A 62 0.03 -1.16 2.85
CA ALA A 62 -1.19 -1.94 2.59
C ALA A 62 -1.36 -3.17 3.51
N HIS A 63 -1.07 -3.00 4.81
CA HIS A 63 -1.37 -4.01 5.82
C HIS A 63 -2.86 -3.98 6.17
N LEU A 64 -3.66 -4.68 5.38
CA LEU A 64 -5.12 -4.65 5.47
C LEU A 64 -5.65 -5.58 6.56
N LYS A 65 -6.76 -5.15 7.15
CA LYS A 65 -7.60 -5.94 8.04
C LYS A 65 -8.99 -6.03 7.42
N ASP A 66 -9.74 -7.04 7.82
CA ASP A 66 -11.15 -7.25 7.42
C ASP A 66 -12.06 -6.04 7.67
N VAL A 67 -11.73 -5.18 8.63
CA VAL A 67 -12.45 -3.92 8.91
C VAL A 67 -12.11 -2.76 7.95
N GLU A 68 -11.06 -2.85 7.16
CA GLU A 68 -10.61 -1.81 6.22
C GLU A 68 -11.15 -1.99 4.81
N ASP A 69 -12.12 -2.77 4.66
CA ASP A 69 -12.94 -3.26 3.55
C ASP A 69 -12.71 -2.70 2.12
N LEU A 70 -11.47 -2.82 1.61
CA LEU A 70 -11.17 -2.61 0.18
C LEU A 70 -11.71 -3.75 -0.71
N ALA A 71 -12.41 -4.72 -0.13
CA ALA A 71 -13.15 -5.73 -0.88
C ALA A 71 -14.47 -5.19 -1.45
N MET A 72 -15.20 -4.36 -0.68
CA MET A 72 -16.59 -3.99 -0.95
C MET A 72 -16.86 -2.47 -0.85
N ASP A 73 -16.06 -1.73 -0.09
CA ASP A 73 -16.29 -0.31 0.18
C ASP A 73 -15.85 0.56 -1.01
N LYS A 74 -16.85 1.00 -1.77
CA LYS A 74 -16.62 1.82 -2.97
C LYS A 74 -15.96 3.16 -2.64
N GLU A 75 -16.30 3.80 -1.52
CA GLU A 75 -15.73 5.10 -1.16
C GLU A 75 -14.23 4.98 -0.87
N LYS A 76 -13.81 3.91 -0.18
CA LYS A 76 -12.39 3.64 0.05
C LYS A 76 -11.64 3.28 -1.22
N LEU A 77 -12.28 2.56 -2.14
CA LEU A 77 -11.68 2.24 -3.44
C LEU A 77 -11.52 3.50 -4.30
N ASP A 78 -12.52 4.37 -4.34
CA ASP A 78 -12.47 5.66 -5.04
C ASP A 78 -11.39 6.57 -4.41
N PHE A 79 -11.30 6.58 -3.08
CA PHE A 79 -10.25 7.32 -2.37
C PHE A 79 -8.86 6.77 -2.70
N PHE A 80 -8.66 5.45 -2.67
CA PHE A 80 -7.39 4.84 -3.09
C PHE A 80 -7.02 5.22 -4.52
N ALA A 81 -7.98 5.19 -5.43
CA ALA A 81 -7.80 5.64 -6.80
C ALA A 81 -7.34 7.10 -6.89
N SER A 82 -7.98 7.99 -6.12
CA SER A 82 -7.65 9.41 -6.10
C SER A 82 -6.24 9.70 -5.54
N LEU A 83 -5.75 8.88 -4.62
CA LEU A 83 -4.37 8.99 -4.10
C LEU A 83 -3.34 8.71 -5.19
N ILE A 84 -3.58 7.72 -6.02
CA ILE A 84 -2.69 7.41 -7.16
C ILE A 84 -2.72 8.55 -8.17
N ASP A 85 -3.92 9.03 -8.50
CA ASP A 85 -4.11 10.14 -9.45
C ASP A 85 -3.40 11.40 -8.96
N TRP A 86 -3.53 11.73 -7.66
CA TRP A 86 -2.82 12.85 -7.04
C TRP A 86 -1.30 12.66 -7.08
N THR A 87 -0.82 11.46 -6.81
CA THR A 87 0.61 11.12 -6.81
C THR A 87 1.23 11.36 -8.18
N HIS A 88 0.59 10.82 -9.23
CA HIS A 88 1.04 11.01 -10.61
C HIS A 88 0.95 12.47 -11.06
N ALA A 89 -0.12 13.20 -10.68
CA ALA A 89 -0.25 14.62 -10.99
C ALA A 89 0.85 15.49 -10.36
N ASN A 90 1.46 15.04 -9.27
CA ASN A 90 2.61 15.68 -8.62
C ASN A 90 3.97 15.15 -9.07
N GLY A 91 4.01 14.38 -10.15
CA GLY A 91 5.24 13.86 -10.76
C GLY A 91 5.95 12.81 -9.92
N MET A 92 5.17 11.99 -9.19
CA MET A 92 5.69 10.92 -8.32
C MET A 92 5.11 9.57 -8.71
N ASP A 93 5.81 8.49 -8.35
CA ASP A 93 5.39 7.12 -8.56
C ASP A 93 4.58 6.60 -7.37
N PHE A 94 3.64 5.68 -7.59
CA PHE A 94 2.87 5.06 -6.53
C PHE A 94 3.19 3.57 -6.35
N HIS A 95 3.54 3.18 -5.13
CA HIS A 95 3.99 1.83 -4.81
C HIS A 95 3.12 1.20 -3.71
N VAL A 96 2.50 0.06 -3.98
CA VAL A 96 2.05 -0.85 -2.92
C VAL A 96 3.24 -1.72 -2.53
N THR A 97 3.73 -1.55 -1.30
CA THR A 97 5.07 -2.06 -0.92
C THR A 97 5.05 -3.36 -0.13
N GLU A 98 3.97 -3.65 0.61
CA GLU A 98 3.98 -4.71 1.63
C GLU A 98 2.62 -5.38 1.79
N MET A 99 1.79 -5.43 0.75
CA MET A 99 0.40 -5.87 0.91
C MET A 99 0.27 -7.21 1.59
N ASP A 100 -0.52 -7.21 2.64
CA ASP A 100 -1.14 -8.40 3.22
C ASP A 100 -2.62 -8.10 3.60
N TYR A 101 -3.44 -9.15 3.69
CA TYR A 101 -4.83 -9.04 4.13
C TYR A 101 -5.10 -10.05 5.23
N ARG A 102 -5.24 -9.56 6.45
CA ARG A 102 -5.33 -10.42 7.65
C ARG A 102 -6.71 -11.00 7.84
N ILE A 103 -6.81 -12.32 7.71
CA ILE A 103 -7.95 -13.14 8.15
C ILE A 103 -7.64 -13.68 9.54
N ARG A 104 -8.55 -13.52 10.51
CA ARG A 104 -8.34 -13.90 11.92
C ARG A 104 -8.89 -15.26 12.27
N GLU A 105 -9.90 -15.74 11.53
CA GLU A 105 -10.52 -17.05 11.77
C GLU A 105 -9.52 -18.18 11.51
N ASP A 106 -9.56 -19.21 12.36
CA ASP A 106 -8.74 -20.42 12.24
C ASP A 106 -9.61 -21.68 12.40
N PRO A 107 -9.87 -22.43 11.34
CA PRO A 107 -9.49 -22.17 9.94
C PRO A 107 -10.25 -20.98 9.33
N PRO A 108 -9.72 -20.33 8.27
CA PRO A 108 -10.40 -19.21 7.64
C PRO A 108 -11.72 -19.65 7.00
N LEU A 109 -12.78 -18.85 7.20
CA LEU A 109 -14.05 -19.06 6.55
C LEU A 109 -13.95 -18.77 5.03
N ASN A 110 -14.78 -19.44 4.25
CA ASN A 110 -14.82 -19.23 2.81
C ASN A 110 -15.14 -17.76 2.45
N GLU A 111 -16.04 -17.13 3.18
CA GLU A 111 -16.39 -15.72 3.01
C GLU A 111 -15.16 -14.82 3.20
N SER A 112 -14.38 -15.01 4.26
CA SER A 112 -13.17 -14.26 4.55
C SER A 112 -12.10 -14.44 3.46
N LEU A 113 -11.98 -15.65 2.91
CA LEU A 113 -11.11 -15.91 1.75
C LEU A 113 -11.58 -15.19 0.49
N GLN A 114 -12.90 -15.09 0.26
CA GLN A 114 -13.45 -14.35 -0.88
C GLN A 114 -13.25 -12.83 -0.71
N ARG A 115 -13.44 -12.29 0.49
CA ARG A 115 -13.15 -10.87 0.80
C ARG A 115 -11.68 -10.55 0.59
N GLN A 116 -10.77 -11.39 1.08
CA GLN A 116 -9.33 -11.27 0.79
C GLN A 116 -9.08 -11.24 -0.72
N SER A 117 -9.67 -12.17 -1.46
CA SER A 117 -9.54 -12.28 -2.92
C SER A 117 -10.04 -11.02 -3.63
N ALA A 118 -11.18 -10.47 -3.21
CA ALA A 118 -11.76 -9.25 -3.78
C ALA A 118 -10.86 -8.03 -3.51
N ALA A 119 -10.32 -7.87 -2.30
CA ALA A 119 -9.42 -6.76 -1.97
C ALA A 119 -8.16 -6.78 -2.84
N TYR A 120 -7.50 -7.94 -2.98
CA TYR A 120 -6.35 -8.07 -3.88
C TYR A 120 -6.70 -7.73 -5.33
N SER A 121 -7.83 -8.25 -5.84
CA SER A 121 -8.28 -7.97 -7.21
C SER A 121 -8.57 -6.49 -7.43
N ASN A 122 -9.28 -5.83 -6.50
CA ASN A 122 -9.66 -4.43 -6.63
C ASN A 122 -8.43 -3.51 -6.63
N ILE A 123 -7.49 -3.73 -5.70
CA ILE A 123 -6.26 -2.94 -5.63
C ILE A 123 -5.48 -3.06 -6.95
N ILE A 124 -5.28 -4.28 -7.45
CA ILE A 124 -4.54 -4.48 -8.71
C ILE A 124 -5.28 -3.88 -9.90
N LYS A 125 -6.61 -4.02 -9.98
CA LYS A 125 -7.39 -3.36 -11.05
C LYS A 125 -7.20 -1.85 -11.07
N ILE A 126 -7.24 -1.22 -9.89
CA ILE A 126 -7.05 0.23 -9.75
C ILE A 126 -5.64 0.63 -10.16
N LEU A 127 -4.60 -0.10 -9.72
CA LEU A 127 -3.21 0.14 -10.15
C LEU A 127 -3.05 -0.01 -11.66
N VAL A 128 -3.49 -1.12 -12.23
CA VAL A 128 -3.36 -1.39 -13.67
C VAL A 128 -4.08 -0.35 -14.52
N SER A 129 -5.25 0.14 -14.07
CA SER A 129 -5.99 1.20 -14.79
C SER A 129 -5.25 2.55 -14.83
N ARG A 130 -4.19 2.72 -14.06
CA ARG A 130 -3.40 3.97 -13.95
C ARG A 130 -1.95 3.86 -14.43
N LYS A 131 -1.56 2.70 -14.93
CA LYS A 131 -0.19 2.42 -15.41
C LYS A 131 0.28 3.33 -16.56
N ASP A 132 -0.65 3.91 -17.30
CA ASP A 132 -0.35 4.80 -18.41
C ASP A 132 -0.21 6.28 -17.98
N SER A 133 -0.59 6.60 -16.74
CA SER A 133 -0.47 7.94 -16.14
C SER A 133 0.81 8.13 -15.33
N GLY A 134 1.47 7.05 -14.93
CA GLY A 134 2.70 7.03 -14.13
C GLY A 134 3.05 5.62 -13.68
N VAL A 135 4.18 5.49 -13.00
CA VAL A 135 4.62 4.19 -12.51
C VAL A 135 3.77 3.75 -11.32
N VAL A 136 3.30 2.51 -11.38
CA VAL A 136 2.66 1.81 -10.26
C VAL A 136 3.36 0.48 -10.03
N THR A 137 3.55 0.10 -8.76
CA THR A 137 4.11 -1.23 -8.42
C THR A 137 3.24 -1.92 -7.38
N PHE A 138 3.38 -3.24 -7.32
CA PHE A 138 2.67 -4.05 -6.35
C PHE A 138 3.59 -5.14 -5.78
N ASN A 139 3.81 -5.10 -4.46
CA ASN A 139 4.56 -6.08 -3.71
C ASN A 139 3.72 -6.63 -2.55
N THR A 140 3.90 -7.90 -2.24
CA THR A 140 3.33 -8.53 -1.05
C THR A 140 4.37 -8.58 0.07
N TRP A 141 3.92 -8.44 1.34
CA TRP A 141 4.80 -8.56 2.51
C TRP A 141 5.34 -9.99 2.72
N GLY A 142 4.60 -10.97 2.23
CA GLY A 142 5.00 -12.36 2.27
C GLY A 142 4.14 -13.21 1.34
N MET A 143 4.54 -14.48 1.18
CA MET A 143 3.91 -15.39 0.22
C MET A 143 3.08 -16.47 0.88
N ILE A 144 3.49 -16.98 2.05
CA ILE A 144 2.97 -18.22 2.65
C ILE A 144 2.41 -17.94 4.04
N ASP A 145 1.19 -18.38 4.27
CA ASP A 145 0.54 -18.31 5.58
C ASP A 145 1.34 -19.08 6.64
N ARG A 146 1.50 -18.47 7.81
CA ARG A 146 2.14 -19.07 8.98
C ARG A 146 1.21 -18.97 10.19
N PRO A 147 0.22 -19.87 10.32
CA PRO A 147 -0.68 -19.89 11.47
C PRO A 147 0.11 -20.02 12.79
N GLY A 148 -0.34 -19.33 13.82
CA GLY A 148 0.27 -19.42 15.17
C GLY A 148 1.47 -18.53 15.46
N ILE A 149 2.00 -17.77 14.49
CA ILE A 149 3.01 -16.76 14.75
C ILE A 149 2.34 -15.46 15.26
N HIS A 150 3.02 -14.70 16.15
CA HIS A 150 2.48 -13.51 16.85
C HIS A 150 1.79 -12.45 15.98
N THR A 151 2.12 -12.39 14.71
CA THR A 151 1.42 -11.58 13.71
C THR A 151 0.29 -12.34 13.03
N GLY A 152 0.03 -13.52 13.47
CA GLY A 152 -0.92 -14.56 13.14
C GLY A 152 -1.98 -14.31 12.08
N GLY A 153 -2.44 -15.40 11.53
CA GLY A 153 -3.58 -15.44 10.62
C GLY A 153 -3.16 -15.75 9.18
N TYR A 154 -4.19 -15.90 8.41
CA TYR A 154 -4.11 -16.28 7.01
C TYR A 154 -4.03 -15.02 6.15
N ARG A 155 -2.80 -14.48 5.97
CA ARG A 155 -2.58 -13.16 5.36
C ARG A 155 -2.26 -13.19 3.88
N PHE A 156 -1.58 -14.25 3.46
CA PHE A 156 -0.84 -14.28 2.20
C PHE A 156 -1.55 -15.07 1.10
N LEU A 157 -0.88 -15.22 -0.04
CA LEU A 157 -1.45 -15.77 -1.27
C LEU A 157 -1.46 -17.31 -1.29
N PHE A 158 -0.58 -17.93 -0.51
CA PHE A 158 -0.47 -19.39 -0.39
C PHE A 158 -0.74 -19.81 1.05
N ASN A 159 -1.38 -20.96 1.23
CA ASN A 159 -1.54 -21.55 2.55
C ASN A 159 -0.23 -22.20 3.05
N LYS A 160 -0.24 -22.70 4.29
CA LYS A 160 0.94 -23.36 4.91
C LYS A 160 1.48 -24.56 4.12
N ASP A 161 0.67 -25.17 3.28
CA ASP A 161 1.00 -26.33 2.44
C ASP A 161 1.38 -25.92 1.01
N LEU A 162 1.72 -24.63 0.79
CA LEU A 162 2.08 -24.04 -0.51
C LEU A 162 0.97 -24.10 -1.57
N LYS A 163 -0.28 -24.35 -1.18
CA LYS A 163 -1.41 -24.34 -2.11
C LYS A 163 -1.90 -22.88 -2.30
N PRO A 164 -2.12 -22.46 -3.56
CA PRO A 164 -2.62 -21.12 -3.83
C PRO A 164 -4.03 -20.93 -3.27
N LYS A 165 -4.25 -19.76 -2.67
CA LYS A 165 -5.55 -19.31 -2.15
C LYS A 165 -6.35 -18.58 -3.25
N PRO A 166 -7.66 -18.34 -3.05
CA PRO A 166 -8.49 -17.58 -4.01
C PRO A 166 -7.88 -16.24 -4.43
N ALA A 167 -7.19 -15.54 -3.53
CA ALA A 167 -6.51 -14.27 -3.81
C ALA A 167 -5.42 -14.41 -4.91
N MET A 168 -4.63 -15.48 -4.92
CA MET A 168 -3.63 -15.72 -5.96
C MET A 168 -4.28 -15.86 -7.34
N PHE A 169 -5.39 -16.60 -7.42
CA PHE A 169 -6.12 -16.75 -8.67
C PHE A 169 -6.80 -15.44 -9.12
N ALA A 170 -7.25 -14.61 -8.17
CA ALA A 170 -7.82 -13.32 -8.47
C ALA A 170 -6.78 -12.38 -9.09
N ILE A 171 -5.57 -12.30 -8.53
CA ILE A 171 -4.44 -11.56 -9.11
C ILE A 171 -4.19 -12.00 -10.54
N LYS A 172 -4.02 -13.31 -10.76
CA LYS A 172 -3.73 -13.87 -12.09
C LYS A 172 -4.81 -13.55 -13.14
N ARG A 173 -6.08 -13.43 -12.72
CA ARG A 173 -7.17 -13.07 -13.65
C ARG A 173 -7.25 -11.58 -13.94
N THR A 174 -6.65 -10.76 -13.09
CA THR A 174 -6.70 -9.30 -13.18
C THR A 174 -5.56 -8.73 -14.03
N LEU A 175 -4.42 -9.40 -14.05
CA LEU A 175 -3.26 -9.10 -14.89
C LEU A 175 -3.41 -9.69 -16.29
#